data_c5de1161f79a587a75a9d654e8b521dd
#
_entry.id   c5de1161f79a587a75a9d654e8b521dd
#
_cell.length_a   1.000
_cell.length_b   1.000
_cell.length_c   1.000
_cell.angle_alpha   90.00
_cell.angle_beta   90.00
_cell.angle_gamma   90.00
#
_symmetry.space_group_name_H-M   'P 1'
#
loop_
_entity.id
_entity.type
_entity.pdbx_description
1 polymer ?
#
loop_
_entity_poly.entity_id
_entity_poly.type
_entity_poly.pdbx_seq_one_letter_code
_entity_poly.pdbx_strand_id
1 'polypeptide(L)'
;MSSLDILASRLPAGTISTDPQTLHHHAIDSWSLALLRRVRGDDLPGPAAVISPASTGEVATVLAWASQTGTAVIPRGAGSGVCGGAQADPQAVVLDLSRMDRIGEVDAISRTVEVQSGVRGDRLEKELAKLGLTTGHYPQSVAISTVGGWIAASSAGQASTGFGAIEDVLLGLTAVLPDGEILRLRPVPRSAAGPDLRRLLVGSEGTMAVVTEATLACRARPKAWDWLAFGFADFAVLADTLRTVQRAETGAAVLRGYDETDAQLGFGALNHTTGCVALAGFPDGPPGLDARKQAATAILRATGTELGARYGEHWWQHRNDAVRTYAQIMGPERAFGPGVIVDTMEVAGLWSNVPRLYDSIRTALAAHAQAVACHLSHLYPSGSSLYFTFLITGTDDQDAEARYRQAWHTAASSCAEAGGTITHHHGVGRLKAPFLETELGETGAHVLTRIRKALDPGGIMNPGVQRPRIKQ
;
A
#
# COMPACT_ATOMS: atom_id res chain seq x y z
N MET A 1 28.30 7.34 -29.41
CA MET A 1 27.50 6.41 -28.59
C MET A 1 26.65 7.25 -27.65
N SER A 2 25.36 6.99 -27.58
CA SER A 2 24.50 7.64 -26.59
C SER A 2 24.85 7.15 -25.18
N SER A 3 24.37 7.85 -24.14
CA SER A 3 24.55 7.43 -22.76
C SER A 3 23.93 6.03 -22.53
N LEU A 4 22.81 5.72 -23.15
CA LEU A 4 22.16 4.41 -23.10
C LEU A 4 22.99 3.31 -23.81
N ASP A 5 23.69 3.63 -24.92
CA ASP A 5 24.56 2.63 -25.58
C ASP A 5 25.73 2.21 -24.67
N ILE A 6 26.28 3.17 -23.90
CA ILE A 6 27.32 2.89 -22.92
C ILE A 6 26.78 1.98 -21.83
N LEU A 7 25.57 2.21 -21.32
CA LEU A 7 24.94 1.35 -20.32
C LEU A 7 24.67 -0.05 -20.91
N ALA A 8 24.15 -0.13 -22.15
CA ALA A 8 23.86 -1.39 -22.83
C ALA A 8 25.10 -2.28 -22.98
N SER A 9 26.29 -1.70 -23.15
CA SER A 9 27.54 -2.46 -23.22
C SER A 9 27.97 -3.08 -21.88
N ARG A 10 27.38 -2.64 -20.77
CA ARG A 10 27.69 -3.10 -19.39
C ARG A 10 26.66 -4.06 -18.82
N LEU A 11 25.53 -4.27 -19.50
CA LEU A 11 24.42 -5.11 -19.07
C LEU A 11 24.22 -6.27 -20.04
N PRO A 12 23.63 -7.39 -19.59
CA PRO A 12 23.24 -8.48 -20.49
C PRO A 12 22.32 -7.98 -21.62
N ALA A 13 22.44 -8.61 -22.79
CA ALA A 13 21.58 -8.30 -23.92
C ALA A 13 20.10 -8.44 -23.57
N GLY A 14 19.26 -7.51 -24.03
CA GLY A 14 17.82 -7.51 -23.76
C GLY A 14 17.41 -6.95 -22.39
N THR A 15 18.36 -6.43 -21.58
CA THR A 15 18.03 -5.78 -20.31
C THR A 15 17.40 -4.39 -20.50
N ILE A 16 17.72 -3.69 -21.59
CA ILE A 16 17.19 -2.36 -21.93
C ILE A 16 16.19 -2.50 -23.08
N SER A 17 15.02 -1.91 -22.90
CA SER A 17 13.99 -1.81 -23.94
C SER A 17 13.63 -0.36 -24.22
N THR A 18 13.57 0.00 -25.50
CA THR A 18 13.01 1.25 -26.03
C THR A 18 11.81 0.99 -26.95
N ASP A 19 11.29 -0.24 -26.90
CA ASP A 19 10.09 -0.63 -27.64
C ASP A 19 8.88 0.21 -27.20
N PRO A 20 8.14 0.85 -28.13
CA PRO A 20 7.02 1.73 -27.81
C PRO A 20 5.93 1.09 -26.96
N GLN A 21 5.63 -0.20 -27.19
CA GLN A 21 4.61 -0.91 -26.40
C GLN A 21 5.08 -1.12 -24.95
N THR A 22 6.35 -1.46 -24.76
CA THR A 22 6.98 -1.59 -23.44
C THR A 22 7.00 -0.25 -22.72
N LEU A 23 7.39 0.84 -23.39
CA LEU A 23 7.40 2.19 -22.81
C LEU A 23 5.98 2.62 -22.40
N HIS A 24 4.99 2.40 -23.26
CA HIS A 24 3.59 2.71 -22.97
C HIS A 24 3.06 1.94 -21.75
N HIS A 25 3.37 0.65 -21.64
CA HIS A 25 2.96 -0.17 -20.48
C HIS A 25 3.55 0.37 -19.18
N HIS A 26 4.76 0.89 -19.21
CA HIS A 26 5.47 1.40 -18.04
C HIS A 26 5.27 2.91 -17.78
N ALA A 27 4.43 3.58 -18.56
CA ALA A 27 4.19 5.02 -18.43
C ALA A 27 3.47 5.39 -17.14
N ILE A 28 2.56 4.54 -16.65
CA ILE A 28 1.73 4.82 -15.46
C ILE A 28 1.67 3.63 -14.52
N ASP A 29 1.29 3.89 -13.27
CA ASP A 29 0.87 2.90 -12.29
C ASP A 29 -0.68 2.82 -12.23
N SER A 30 -1.24 2.27 -11.14
CA SER A 30 -2.68 2.09 -10.96
C SER A 30 -3.38 3.30 -10.31
N TRP A 31 -2.79 4.48 -10.33
CA TRP A 31 -3.43 5.71 -9.84
C TRP A 31 -4.67 6.07 -10.66
N SER A 32 -5.82 6.27 -10.02
CA SER A 32 -7.12 6.54 -10.67
C SER A 32 -7.05 7.67 -11.70
N LEU A 33 -6.35 8.74 -11.38
CA LEU A 33 -6.19 9.87 -12.32
C LEU A 33 -5.36 9.51 -13.55
N ALA A 34 -4.31 8.71 -13.38
CA ALA A 34 -3.48 8.27 -14.51
C ALA A 34 -4.25 7.29 -15.42
N LEU A 35 -5.03 6.40 -14.81
CA LEU A 35 -5.92 5.49 -15.55
C LEU A 35 -7.00 6.26 -16.31
N LEU A 36 -7.68 7.23 -15.68
CA LEU A 36 -8.67 8.08 -16.35
C LEU A 36 -8.08 8.77 -17.59
N ARG A 37 -6.92 9.38 -17.43
CA ARG A 37 -6.22 10.07 -18.51
C ARG A 37 -5.87 9.13 -19.66
N ARG A 38 -5.41 7.92 -19.32
CA ARG A 38 -5.11 6.88 -20.33
C ARG A 38 -6.35 6.50 -21.14
N VAL A 39 -7.47 6.21 -20.46
CA VAL A 39 -8.70 5.79 -21.16
C VAL A 39 -9.39 6.95 -21.87
N ARG A 40 -9.14 8.20 -21.48
CA ARG A 40 -9.56 9.42 -22.18
C ARG A 40 -8.74 9.66 -23.44
N GLY A 41 -7.55 9.04 -23.56
CA GLY A 41 -6.66 9.21 -24.71
C GLY A 41 -5.70 10.39 -24.59
N ASP A 42 -5.42 10.86 -23.36
CA ASP A 42 -4.41 11.89 -23.14
C ASP A 42 -3.02 11.37 -23.56
N ASP A 43 -2.18 12.28 -24.02
CA ASP A 43 -0.77 11.97 -24.26
C ASP A 43 -0.07 11.75 -22.91
N LEU A 44 0.24 10.49 -22.61
CA LEU A 44 0.97 10.07 -21.42
C LEU A 44 2.33 9.54 -21.89
N PRO A 45 3.35 10.40 -21.94
CA PRO A 45 4.65 10.01 -22.45
C PRO A 45 5.24 8.88 -21.60
N GLY A 46 5.76 7.86 -22.28
CA GLY A 46 6.54 6.80 -21.66
C GLY A 46 7.90 7.29 -21.15
N PRO A 47 8.63 6.46 -20.42
CA PRO A 47 10.01 6.75 -20.04
C PRO A 47 10.94 6.75 -21.28
N ALA A 48 12.15 7.28 -21.12
CA ALA A 48 13.19 7.20 -22.16
C ALA A 48 13.59 5.76 -22.49
N ALA A 49 13.59 4.90 -21.49
CA ALA A 49 13.81 3.45 -21.62
C ALA A 49 13.24 2.71 -20.41
N VAL A 50 12.99 1.41 -20.58
CA VAL A 50 12.72 0.47 -19.50
C VAL A 50 13.96 -0.43 -19.34
N ILE A 51 14.48 -0.50 -18.13
CA ILE A 51 15.65 -1.33 -17.78
C ILE A 51 15.19 -2.39 -16.80
N SER A 52 15.33 -3.66 -17.18
CA SER A 52 14.84 -4.82 -16.40
C SER A 52 16.03 -5.68 -15.93
N PRO A 53 16.70 -5.29 -14.82
CA PRO A 53 17.81 -6.05 -14.25
C PRO A 53 17.34 -7.37 -13.64
N ALA A 54 18.23 -8.35 -13.60
CA ALA A 54 17.99 -9.66 -12.97
C ALA A 54 18.80 -9.87 -11.66
N SER A 55 19.68 -8.93 -11.33
CA SER A 55 20.55 -9.05 -10.15
C SER A 55 20.82 -7.68 -9.48
N THR A 56 21.18 -7.73 -8.19
CA THR A 56 21.62 -6.55 -7.42
C THR A 56 22.82 -5.86 -8.09
N GLY A 57 23.75 -6.63 -8.70
CA GLY A 57 24.90 -6.06 -9.44
C GLY A 57 24.49 -5.29 -10.69
N GLU A 58 23.48 -5.76 -11.42
CA GLU A 58 22.94 -5.02 -12.57
C GLU A 58 22.25 -3.73 -12.13
N VAL A 59 21.47 -3.75 -11.02
CA VAL A 59 20.88 -2.54 -10.42
C VAL A 59 21.99 -1.55 -10.03
N ALA A 60 23.06 -2.01 -9.40
CA ALA A 60 24.22 -1.18 -9.04
C ALA A 60 24.87 -0.52 -10.27
N THR A 61 25.01 -1.27 -11.36
CA THR A 61 25.53 -0.76 -12.64
C THR A 61 24.64 0.35 -13.20
N VAL A 62 23.29 0.15 -13.16
CA VAL A 62 22.32 1.14 -13.64
C VAL A 62 22.36 2.41 -12.80
N LEU A 63 22.35 2.30 -11.47
CA LEU A 63 22.35 3.48 -10.59
C LEU A 63 23.65 4.25 -10.66
N ALA A 64 24.81 3.58 -10.68
CA ALA A 64 26.10 4.23 -10.89
C ALA A 64 26.16 5.00 -12.22
N TRP A 65 25.63 4.41 -13.31
CA TRP A 65 25.50 5.10 -14.59
C TRP A 65 24.54 6.31 -14.51
N ALA A 66 23.39 6.13 -13.88
CA ALA A 66 22.39 7.18 -13.73
C ALA A 66 22.94 8.37 -12.91
N SER A 67 23.69 8.10 -11.85
CA SER A 67 24.37 9.11 -11.04
C SER A 67 25.40 9.89 -11.84
N GLN A 68 26.20 9.20 -12.69
CA GLN A 68 27.23 9.83 -13.54
C GLN A 68 26.63 10.71 -14.65
N THR A 69 25.45 10.33 -15.15
CA THR A 69 24.82 11.03 -16.28
C THR A 69 23.74 12.02 -15.87
N GLY A 70 23.35 12.05 -14.58
CA GLY A 70 22.21 12.83 -14.09
C GLY A 70 20.87 12.30 -14.58
N THR A 71 20.80 11.03 -15.04
CA THR A 71 19.58 10.42 -15.56
C THR A 71 18.66 10.03 -14.41
N ALA A 72 17.41 10.51 -14.42
CA ALA A 72 16.42 10.14 -13.43
C ALA A 72 16.00 8.66 -13.54
N VAL A 73 15.87 7.99 -12.41
CA VAL A 73 15.46 6.57 -12.31
C VAL A 73 14.19 6.44 -11.51
N ILE A 74 13.21 5.75 -12.07
CA ILE A 74 11.93 5.45 -11.43
C ILE A 74 11.88 3.95 -11.15
N PRO A 75 12.11 3.51 -9.90
CA PRO A 75 12.00 2.10 -9.54
C PRO A 75 10.54 1.64 -9.64
N ARG A 76 10.34 0.47 -10.24
CA ARG A 76 9.02 -0.12 -10.44
C ARG A 76 9.03 -1.61 -10.09
N GLY A 77 8.10 -2.01 -9.24
CA GLY A 77 7.70 -3.41 -9.09
C GLY A 77 6.64 -3.77 -10.13
N ALA A 78 5.45 -4.16 -9.68
CA ALA A 78 4.35 -4.48 -10.60
C ALA A 78 3.50 -3.25 -11.04
N GLY A 79 3.79 -2.04 -10.55
CA GLY A 79 3.01 -0.85 -10.86
C GLY A 79 1.59 -0.83 -10.29
N SER A 80 1.35 -1.59 -9.22
CA SER A 80 0.05 -1.69 -8.54
C SER A 80 -0.24 -0.52 -7.57
N GLY A 81 0.70 0.41 -7.39
CA GLY A 81 0.53 1.58 -6.55
C GLY A 81 -0.57 2.51 -7.08
N VAL A 82 -1.31 3.14 -6.16
CA VAL A 82 -2.48 3.97 -6.48
C VAL A 82 -2.27 5.47 -6.22
N CYS A 83 -1.04 5.88 -5.92
CA CYS A 83 -0.70 7.27 -5.60
C CYS A 83 0.25 7.95 -6.62
N GLY A 84 0.51 7.34 -7.77
CA GLY A 84 1.41 7.90 -8.76
C GLY A 84 2.91 7.76 -8.41
N GLY A 85 3.25 6.75 -7.58
CA GLY A 85 4.64 6.51 -7.13
C GLY A 85 5.56 5.97 -8.22
N ALA A 86 5.01 5.34 -9.27
CA ALA A 86 5.75 4.80 -10.40
C ALA A 86 5.33 5.43 -11.74
N GLN A 87 4.91 6.69 -11.72
CA GLN A 87 4.61 7.47 -12.93
C GLN A 87 5.88 7.78 -13.70
N ALA A 88 5.91 7.45 -15.00
CA ALA A 88 7.04 7.75 -15.85
C ALA A 88 7.21 9.26 -16.12
N ASP A 89 8.42 9.60 -16.51
CA ASP A 89 8.83 10.88 -17.04
C ASP A 89 9.62 10.61 -18.34
N PRO A 90 9.39 11.39 -19.43
CA PRO A 90 10.07 11.15 -20.70
C PRO A 90 11.59 11.24 -20.66
N GLN A 91 12.14 11.93 -19.67
CA GLN A 91 13.58 12.07 -19.47
C GLN A 91 14.16 11.04 -18.49
N ALA A 92 13.28 10.26 -17.81
CA ALA A 92 13.68 9.25 -16.87
C ALA A 92 13.73 7.85 -17.51
N VAL A 93 14.47 6.96 -16.90
CA VAL A 93 14.36 5.53 -17.15
C VAL A 93 13.51 4.86 -16.06
N VAL A 94 12.68 3.89 -16.45
CA VAL A 94 12.00 3.02 -15.48
C VAL A 94 12.91 1.83 -15.21
N LEU A 95 13.19 1.57 -13.94
CA LEU A 95 13.91 0.41 -13.47
C LEU A 95 12.89 -0.66 -13.04
N ASP A 96 12.58 -1.56 -13.94
CA ASP A 96 11.60 -2.64 -13.74
C ASP A 96 12.25 -3.84 -13.03
N LEU A 97 11.86 -4.07 -11.79
CA LEU A 97 12.41 -5.13 -10.94
C LEU A 97 11.71 -6.48 -11.11
N SER A 98 10.81 -6.63 -12.07
CA SER A 98 9.99 -7.84 -12.26
C SER A 98 10.82 -9.10 -12.54
N ARG A 99 12.03 -8.97 -13.13
CA ARG A 99 12.96 -10.09 -13.35
C ARG A 99 13.73 -10.53 -12.10
N MET A 100 13.71 -9.75 -11.05
CA MET A 100 14.29 -10.09 -9.75
C MET A 100 13.25 -10.87 -8.92
N ASP A 101 12.89 -12.05 -9.38
CA ASP A 101 11.73 -12.82 -8.89
C ASP A 101 12.12 -14.14 -8.19
N ARG A 102 13.37 -14.33 -7.81
CA ARG A 102 13.84 -15.53 -7.11
C ARG A 102 13.33 -15.55 -5.66
N ILE A 103 12.73 -16.68 -5.27
CA ILE A 103 12.48 -17.05 -3.89
C ILE A 103 13.65 -17.96 -3.47
N GLY A 104 14.37 -17.53 -2.43
CA GLY A 104 15.49 -18.26 -1.87
C GLY A 104 15.06 -19.42 -0.97
N GLU A 105 16.02 -19.98 -0.27
CA GLU A 105 15.78 -21.06 0.67
C GLU A 105 15.01 -20.56 1.91
N VAL A 106 14.10 -21.39 2.41
CA VAL A 106 13.37 -21.14 3.64
C VAL A 106 14.15 -21.75 4.80
N ASP A 107 14.60 -20.91 5.73
CA ASP A 107 15.14 -21.36 7.01
C ASP A 107 13.98 -21.82 7.91
N ALA A 108 13.81 -23.13 8.03
CA ALA A 108 12.76 -23.74 8.83
C ALA A 108 12.97 -23.57 10.34
N ILE A 109 14.22 -23.37 10.79
CA ILE A 109 14.55 -23.16 12.20
C ILE A 109 14.16 -21.76 12.63
N SER A 110 14.62 -20.75 11.87
CA SER A 110 14.33 -19.34 12.14
C SER A 110 12.96 -18.91 11.62
N ARG A 111 12.33 -19.74 10.77
CA ARG A 111 11.11 -19.41 10.02
C ARG A 111 11.27 -18.10 9.26
N THR A 112 12.24 -18.07 8.36
CA THR A 112 12.49 -16.91 7.51
C THR A 112 12.62 -17.35 6.06
N VAL A 113 12.34 -16.43 5.15
CA VAL A 113 12.54 -16.63 3.71
C VAL A 113 13.29 -15.44 3.13
N GLU A 114 14.29 -15.70 2.31
CA GLU A 114 14.96 -14.69 1.52
C GLU A 114 14.29 -14.58 0.14
N VAL A 115 13.98 -13.38 -0.29
CA VAL A 115 13.26 -13.14 -1.55
C VAL A 115 13.81 -11.92 -2.28
N GLN A 116 13.83 -11.99 -3.60
CA GLN A 116 14.08 -10.82 -4.43
C GLN A 116 12.86 -9.89 -4.51
N SER A 117 13.10 -8.61 -4.75
CA SER A 117 12.09 -7.55 -4.67
C SER A 117 10.97 -7.65 -5.69
N GLY A 118 11.19 -8.28 -6.84
CA GLY A 118 10.20 -8.51 -7.88
C GLY A 118 9.28 -9.71 -7.64
N VAL A 119 9.51 -10.50 -6.58
CA VAL A 119 8.64 -11.63 -6.22
C VAL A 119 7.22 -11.13 -5.95
N ARG A 120 6.24 -11.70 -6.64
CA ARG A 120 4.81 -11.41 -6.43
C ARG A 120 4.30 -12.11 -5.17
N GLY A 121 3.39 -11.43 -4.48
CA GLY A 121 2.88 -11.91 -3.20
C GLY A 121 2.13 -13.23 -3.27
N ASP A 122 1.31 -13.43 -4.30
CA ASP A 122 0.58 -14.69 -4.52
C ASP A 122 1.54 -15.86 -4.75
N ARG A 123 2.63 -15.66 -5.50
CA ARG A 123 3.66 -16.67 -5.73
C ARG A 123 4.41 -17.01 -4.44
N LEU A 124 4.80 -15.99 -3.66
CA LEU A 124 5.46 -16.19 -2.37
C LEU A 124 4.59 -17.00 -1.41
N GLU A 125 3.34 -16.59 -1.22
CA GLU A 125 2.41 -17.28 -0.32
C GLU A 125 2.12 -18.73 -0.79
N LYS A 126 2.05 -18.97 -2.11
CA LYS A 126 1.88 -20.30 -2.68
C LYS A 126 3.09 -21.22 -2.38
N GLU A 127 4.30 -20.70 -2.49
CA GLU A 127 5.52 -21.49 -2.19
C GLU A 127 5.64 -21.78 -0.69
N LEU A 128 5.40 -20.78 0.17
CA LEU A 128 5.40 -20.95 1.62
C LEU A 128 4.32 -21.93 2.10
N ALA A 129 3.15 -21.92 1.46
CA ALA A 129 2.05 -22.82 1.79
C ALA A 129 2.40 -24.30 1.64
N LYS A 130 3.29 -24.68 0.70
CA LYS A 130 3.79 -26.06 0.54
C LYS A 130 4.55 -26.55 1.79
N LEU A 131 5.08 -25.61 2.56
CA LEU A 131 5.83 -25.85 3.80
C LEU A 131 4.98 -25.62 5.06
N GLY A 132 3.68 -25.36 4.90
CA GLY A 132 2.79 -25.00 6.01
C GLY A 132 3.11 -23.64 6.62
N LEU A 133 3.75 -22.75 5.86
CA LEU A 133 4.15 -21.41 6.29
C LEU A 133 3.40 -20.30 5.53
N THR A 134 3.46 -19.10 6.07
CA THR A 134 2.99 -17.86 5.47
C THR A 134 3.78 -16.69 6.06
N THR A 135 3.90 -15.59 5.32
CA THR A 135 4.37 -14.31 5.89
C THR A 135 3.31 -13.70 6.81
N GLY A 136 2.03 -14.00 6.56
CA GLY A 136 0.90 -13.34 7.21
C GLY A 136 0.62 -11.93 6.66
N HIS A 137 1.42 -11.48 5.70
CA HIS A 137 1.23 -10.18 5.04
C HIS A 137 0.36 -10.36 3.79
N TYR A 138 -0.92 -10.03 3.91
CA TYR A 138 -1.93 -10.21 2.86
C TYR A 138 -2.49 -8.85 2.40
N PRO A 139 -1.75 -8.01 1.67
CA PRO A 139 -2.35 -6.81 1.09
C PRO A 139 -3.45 -7.20 0.11
N GLN A 140 -4.46 -6.34 -0.07
CA GLN A 140 -5.55 -6.59 -1.01
C GLN A 140 -5.02 -6.84 -2.44
N SER A 141 -3.91 -6.20 -2.77
CA SER A 141 -3.20 -6.34 -4.05
C SER A 141 -2.23 -7.53 -4.12
N VAL A 142 -2.28 -8.48 -3.19
CA VAL A 142 -1.30 -9.58 -3.06
C VAL A 142 -1.00 -10.30 -4.39
N ALA A 143 -2.02 -10.46 -5.24
CA ALA A 143 -1.89 -11.12 -6.53
C ALA A 143 -1.23 -10.27 -7.63
N ILE A 144 -1.11 -8.97 -7.45
CA ILE A 144 -0.61 -8.02 -8.46
C ILE A 144 0.49 -7.10 -7.94
N SER A 145 0.95 -7.27 -6.71
CA SER A 145 2.00 -6.47 -6.08
C SER A 145 3.23 -7.31 -5.76
N THR A 146 4.37 -6.66 -5.55
CA THR A 146 5.66 -7.32 -5.29
C THR A 146 6.19 -6.98 -3.91
N VAL A 147 7.05 -7.85 -3.37
CA VAL A 147 7.69 -7.67 -2.05
C VAL A 147 8.44 -6.34 -1.97
N GLY A 148 9.22 -5.97 -2.98
CA GLY A 148 9.92 -4.69 -3.02
C GLY A 148 8.95 -3.50 -3.01
N GLY A 149 7.80 -3.62 -3.69
CA GLY A 149 6.73 -2.64 -3.67
C GLY A 149 6.09 -2.49 -2.30
N TRP A 150 5.88 -3.58 -1.56
CA TRP A 150 5.38 -3.56 -0.20
C TRP A 150 6.31 -2.78 0.73
N ILE A 151 7.62 -3.07 0.67
CA ILE A 151 8.64 -2.39 1.46
C ILE A 151 8.68 -0.90 1.09
N ALA A 152 8.71 -0.59 -0.20
CA ALA A 152 8.80 0.78 -0.69
C ALA A 152 7.59 1.64 -0.28
N ALA A 153 6.38 1.07 -0.19
CA ALA A 153 5.15 1.78 0.19
C ALA A 153 4.80 1.65 1.68
N SER A 154 5.58 0.93 2.50
CA SER A 154 5.20 0.59 3.89
C SER A 154 3.82 -0.04 3.97
N SER A 155 3.58 -1.08 3.17
CA SER A 155 2.24 -1.65 3.00
C SER A 155 1.75 -2.41 4.23
N ALA A 156 0.43 -2.41 4.45
CA ALA A 156 -0.22 -3.22 5.47
C ALA A 156 -1.09 -4.32 4.85
N GLY A 157 -1.08 -5.49 5.46
CA GLY A 157 -1.91 -6.63 5.06
C GLY A 157 -3.26 -6.64 5.78
N GLN A 158 -4.25 -7.31 5.23
CA GLN A 158 -5.61 -7.39 5.78
C GLN A 158 -5.70 -8.07 7.15
N ALA A 159 -4.67 -8.82 7.56
CA ALA A 159 -4.53 -9.43 8.88
C ALA A 159 -3.50 -8.69 9.78
N SER A 160 -3.12 -7.46 9.45
CA SER A 160 -2.06 -6.73 10.14
C SER A 160 -2.38 -6.43 11.61
N THR A 161 -3.66 -6.37 12.00
CA THR A 161 -4.05 -6.22 13.42
C THR A 161 -3.40 -7.26 14.31
N GLY A 162 -3.30 -8.52 13.86
CA GLY A 162 -2.64 -9.57 14.64
C GLY A 162 -1.29 -10.02 14.09
N PHE A 163 -1.02 -9.79 12.82
CA PHE A 163 0.19 -10.30 12.17
C PHE A 163 1.25 -9.23 11.89
N GLY A 164 0.91 -7.96 12.07
CA GLY A 164 1.79 -6.84 11.75
C GLY A 164 1.76 -6.45 10.27
N ALA A 165 2.39 -5.32 9.96
CA ALA A 165 2.59 -4.80 8.61
C ALA A 165 3.94 -5.26 8.05
N ILE A 166 4.31 -4.78 6.85
CA ILE A 166 5.55 -5.22 6.18
C ILE A 166 6.79 -4.92 7.02
N GLU A 167 6.82 -3.79 7.71
CA GLU A 167 7.93 -3.40 8.58
C GLU A 167 8.10 -4.28 9.82
N ASP A 168 7.05 -5.01 10.23
CA ASP A 168 7.11 -5.92 11.36
C ASP A 168 7.62 -7.31 10.95
N VAL A 169 7.43 -7.69 9.69
CA VAL A 169 7.90 -8.99 9.16
C VAL A 169 9.25 -8.87 8.45
N LEU A 170 9.73 -7.66 8.15
CA LEU A 170 11.02 -7.42 7.49
C LEU A 170 12.18 -7.53 8.49
N LEU A 171 13.02 -8.56 8.37
CA LEU A 171 14.16 -8.79 9.25
C LEU A 171 15.47 -8.21 8.72
N GLY A 172 15.67 -8.23 7.40
CA GLY A 172 16.85 -7.73 6.72
C GLY A 172 16.57 -7.39 5.27
N LEU A 173 17.45 -6.63 4.63
CA LEU A 173 17.33 -6.31 3.21
C LEU A 173 18.68 -6.03 2.57
N THR A 174 18.72 -6.17 1.23
CA THR A 174 19.76 -5.65 0.36
C THR A 174 19.16 -4.52 -0.47
N ALA A 175 19.84 -3.39 -0.54
CA ALA A 175 19.44 -2.26 -1.36
C ALA A 175 20.65 -1.68 -2.10
N VAL A 176 20.39 -0.97 -3.20
CA VAL A 176 21.41 -0.22 -3.95
C VAL A 176 21.14 1.25 -3.76
N LEU A 177 22.18 1.98 -3.34
CA LEU A 177 22.17 3.42 -3.15
C LEU A 177 22.28 4.15 -4.51
N PRO A 178 21.96 5.44 -4.58
CA PRO A 178 21.96 6.19 -5.84
C PRO A 178 23.29 6.24 -6.59
N ASP A 179 24.40 6.10 -5.89
CA ASP A 179 25.77 6.04 -6.46
C ASP A 179 26.18 4.65 -6.96
N GLY A 180 25.32 3.62 -6.73
CA GLY A 180 25.58 2.24 -7.07
C GLY A 180 26.19 1.41 -5.92
N GLU A 181 26.46 1.99 -4.74
CA GLU A 181 26.90 1.22 -3.59
C GLU A 181 25.81 0.25 -3.10
N ILE A 182 26.24 -0.95 -2.70
CA ILE A 182 25.32 -1.99 -2.22
C ILE A 182 25.30 -2.00 -0.70
N LEU A 183 24.15 -1.61 -0.14
CA LEU A 183 23.86 -1.67 1.29
C LEU A 183 23.29 -3.05 1.64
N ARG A 184 23.90 -3.75 2.60
CA ARG A 184 23.39 -5.03 3.13
C ARG A 184 23.08 -4.92 4.61
N LEU A 185 21.81 -5.00 4.97
CA LEU A 185 21.32 -4.99 6.34
C LEU A 185 20.96 -6.44 6.73
N ARG A 186 21.79 -7.01 7.62
CA ARG A 186 21.68 -8.42 8.03
C ARG A 186 20.32 -8.70 8.67
N PRO A 187 19.72 -9.88 8.41
CA PRO A 187 18.50 -10.29 9.08
C PRO A 187 18.79 -10.59 10.55
N VAL A 188 18.12 -9.84 11.42
CA VAL A 188 18.18 -10.02 12.89
C VAL A 188 16.81 -9.71 13.48
N PRO A 189 16.40 -10.39 14.59
CA PRO A 189 15.12 -10.12 15.22
C PRO A 189 15.01 -8.67 15.72
N ARG A 190 16.13 -8.12 16.19
CA ARG A 190 16.24 -6.76 16.70
C ARG A 190 17.70 -6.32 16.72
N SER A 191 17.96 -5.05 16.46
CA SER A 191 19.29 -4.43 16.62
C SER A 191 19.15 -3.09 17.34
N ALA A 192 20.16 -2.77 18.17
CA ALA A 192 20.33 -1.48 18.80
C ALA A 192 21.65 -0.81 18.34
N ALA A 193 22.19 -1.26 17.21
CA ALA A 193 23.43 -0.71 16.63
C ALA A 193 23.12 0.54 15.77
N GLY A 194 22.76 1.63 16.42
CA GLY A 194 22.36 2.90 15.80
C GLY A 194 20.89 2.95 15.38
N PRO A 195 20.47 4.00 14.66
CA PRO A 195 19.15 4.08 14.03
C PRO A 195 18.93 2.92 13.07
N ASP A 196 17.71 2.39 13.02
CA ASP A 196 17.37 1.29 12.14
C ASP A 196 17.27 1.77 10.68
N LEU A 197 18.31 1.49 9.88
CA LEU A 197 18.36 1.87 8.47
C LEU A 197 17.28 1.16 7.62
N ARG A 198 16.74 0.01 8.07
CA ARG A 198 15.60 -0.62 7.39
C ARG A 198 14.39 0.30 7.41
N ARG A 199 14.14 0.93 8.58
CA ARG A 199 13.03 1.90 8.76
C ARG A 199 13.20 3.17 7.93
N LEU A 200 14.42 3.53 7.55
CA LEU A 200 14.68 4.63 6.64
C LEU A 200 14.25 4.30 5.21
N LEU A 201 14.38 3.02 4.81
CA LEU A 201 14.07 2.56 3.45
C LEU A 201 12.62 2.08 3.29
N VAL A 202 11.99 1.57 4.37
CA VAL A 202 10.56 1.26 4.38
C VAL A 202 9.75 2.54 4.20
N GLY A 203 8.85 2.56 3.23
CA GLY A 203 8.04 3.74 2.91
C GLY A 203 8.78 4.82 2.11
N SER A 204 10.03 4.58 1.68
CA SER A 204 10.80 5.56 0.90
C SER A 204 10.37 5.68 -0.57
N GLU A 205 9.54 4.77 -1.08
CA GLU A 205 9.03 4.77 -2.47
C GLU A 205 10.13 4.92 -3.54
N GLY A 206 11.31 4.32 -3.27
CA GLY A 206 12.44 4.37 -4.19
C GLY A 206 13.11 5.74 -4.31
N THR A 207 12.89 6.66 -3.37
CA THR A 207 13.51 8.00 -3.38
C THR A 207 14.88 8.06 -2.72
N MET A 208 15.29 7.00 -2.01
CA MET A 208 16.56 6.94 -1.25
C MET A 208 17.45 5.78 -1.69
N ALA A 209 16.86 4.68 -2.14
CA ALA A 209 17.56 3.48 -2.60
C ALA A 209 16.59 2.58 -3.37
N VAL A 210 17.14 1.58 -4.07
CA VAL A 210 16.36 0.48 -4.69
C VAL A 210 16.56 -0.78 -3.86
N VAL A 211 15.50 -1.25 -3.20
CA VAL A 211 15.51 -2.54 -2.49
C VAL A 211 15.54 -3.67 -3.53
N THR A 212 16.52 -4.55 -3.43
CA THR A 212 16.70 -5.66 -4.38
C THR A 212 16.41 -7.03 -3.77
N GLU A 213 16.63 -7.19 -2.47
CA GLU A 213 16.38 -8.46 -1.75
C GLU A 213 15.86 -8.13 -0.34
N ALA A 214 15.07 -9.03 0.23
CA ALA A 214 14.54 -8.93 1.58
C ALA A 214 14.54 -10.32 2.26
N THR A 215 14.77 -10.32 3.57
CA THR A 215 14.52 -11.48 4.43
C THR A 215 13.27 -11.21 5.26
N LEU A 216 12.25 -12.04 5.07
CA LEU A 216 10.95 -11.91 5.75
C LEU A 216 10.78 -13.00 6.80
N ALA A 217 10.22 -12.63 7.94
CA ALA A 217 9.75 -13.59 8.93
C ALA A 217 8.52 -14.34 8.41
N CYS A 218 8.45 -15.62 8.75
CA CYS A 218 7.33 -16.50 8.45
C CYS A 218 6.69 -17.00 9.76
N ARG A 219 5.43 -17.41 9.65
CA ARG A 219 4.69 -18.06 10.72
C ARG A 219 4.00 -19.32 10.21
N ALA A 220 3.52 -20.18 11.10
CA ALA A 220 2.66 -21.27 10.73
C ALA A 220 1.43 -20.74 9.99
N ARG A 221 1.10 -21.33 8.85
CA ARG A 221 -0.09 -20.95 8.09
C ARG A 221 -1.34 -21.43 8.83
N PRO A 222 -2.31 -20.56 9.13
CA PRO A 222 -3.58 -20.99 9.69
C PRO A 222 -4.28 -22.00 8.79
N LYS A 223 -4.76 -23.10 9.36
CA LYS A 223 -5.53 -24.12 8.65
C LYS A 223 -7.01 -23.76 8.56
N ALA A 224 -7.49 -23.00 9.55
CA ALA A 224 -8.87 -22.54 9.64
C ALA A 224 -8.91 -21.13 10.24
N TRP A 225 -10.02 -20.45 9.99
CA TRP A 225 -10.37 -19.17 10.56
C TRP A 225 -11.75 -19.27 11.23
N ASP A 226 -11.85 -18.80 12.45
CA ASP A 226 -13.09 -18.57 13.13
C ASP A 226 -13.54 -17.12 12.99
N TRP A 227 -14.81 -16.89 12.71
CA TRP A 227 -15.33 -15.57 12.45
C TRP A 227 -16.42 -15.17 13.42
N LEU A 228 -16.36 -13.91 13.88
CA LEU A 228 -17.44 -13.21 14.53
C LEU A 228 -17.87 -12.05 13.65
N ALA A 229 -19.18 -11.84 13.54
CA ALA A 229 -19.76 -10.70 12.85
C ALA A 229 -20.93 -10.13 13.65
N PHE A 230 -20.96 -8.82 13.81
CA PHE A 230 -21.97 -8.10 14.58
C PHE A 230 -22.45 -6.86 13.84
N GLY A 231 -23.76 -6.60 13.85
CA GLY A 231 -24.39 -5.40 13.34
C GLY A 231 -24.49 -4.31 14.41
N PHE A 232 -24.33 -3.05 13.99
CA PHE A 232 -24.42 -1.87 14.85
C PHE A 232 -25.31 -0.82 14.20
N ALA A 233 -25.99 -0.01 15.05
CA ALA A 233 -26.87 1.05 14.55
C ALA A 233 -26.09 2.23 13.94
N ASP A 234 -24.91 2.54 14.50
CA ASP A 234 -24.08 3.66 14.04
C ASP A 234 -22.58 3.34 14.12
N PHE A 235 -21.80 4.13 13.39
CA PHE A 235 -20.37 3.97 13.26
C PHE A 235 -19.59 4.34 14.54
N ALA A 236 -20.09 5.26 15.37
CA ALA A 236 -19.39 5.66 16.57
C ALA A 236 -19.43 4.54 17.64
N VAL A 237 -20.58 3.91 17.82
CA VAL A 237 -20.73 2.74 18.70
C VAL A 237 -19.88 1.56 18.20
N LEU A 238 -19.88 1.32 16.89
CA LEU A 238 -19.03 0.29 16.28
C LEU A 238 -17.55 0.56 16.54
N ALA A 239 -17.06 1.79 16.32
CA ALA A 239 -15.65 2.15 16.50
C ALA A 239 -15.22 2.02 17.96
N ASP A 240 -16.04 2.45 18.92
CA ASP A 240 -15.75 2.32 20.36
C ASP A 240 -15.71 0.87 20.81
N THR A 241 -16.62 0.06 20.28
CA THR A 241 -16.66 -1.38 20.54
C THR A 241 -15.43 -2.09 20.01
N LEU A 242 -15.02 -1.80 18.77
CA LEU A 242 -13.80 -2.36 18.19
C LEU A 242 -12.53 -1.92 18.93
N ARG A 243 -12.47 -0.67 19.39
CA ARG A 243 -11.40 -0.18 20.26
C ARG A 243 -11.32 -1.03 21.54
N THR A 244 -12.46 -1.35 22.13
CA THR A 244 -12.54 -2.18 23.34
C THR A 244 -12.07 -3.61 23.07
N VAL A 245 -12.50 -4.22 21.95
CA VAL A 245 -12.03 -5.55 21.52
C VAL A 245 -10.51 -5.57 21.31
N GLN A 246 -9.96 -4.54 20.64
CA GLN A 246 -8.52 -4.45 20.39
C GLN A 246 -7.71 -4.32 21.68
N ARG A 247 -8.17 -3.49 22.64
CA ARG A 247 -7.50 -3.29 23.94
C ARG A 247 -7.60 -4.47 24.87
N ALA A 248 -8.60 -5.32 24.70
CA ALA A 248 -8.74 -6.56 25.45
C ALA A 248 -7.79 -7.68 24.97
N GLU A 249 -6.91 -7.41 23.99
CA GLU A 249 -5.91 -8.34 23.45
C GLU A 249 -6.49 -9.71 23.10
N THR A 250 -7.66 -9.68 22.46
CA THR A 250 -8.47 -10.87 22.16
C THR A 250 -7.80 -11.85 21.19
N GLY A 251 -6.69 -11.44 20.53
CA GLY A 251 -5.96 -12.28 19.59
C GLY A 251 -6.62 -12.38 18.20
N ALA A 252 -7.60 -11.53 17.91
CA ALA A 252 -8.12 -11.40 16.55
C ALA A 252 -7.03 -10.90 15.62
N ALA A 253 -6.76 -11.63 14.52
CA ALA A 253 -5.79 -11.20 13.53
C ALA A 253 -6.42 -10.27 12.48
N VAL A 254 -7.73 -10.37 12.28
CA VAL A 254 -8.55 -9.47 11.49
C VAL A 254 -9.53 -8.77 12.42
N LEU A 255 -9.51 -7.45 12.46
CA LEU A 255 -10.56 -6.62 13.04
C LEU A 255 -10.93 -5.56 12.02
N ARG A 256 -12.22 -5.45 11.69
CA ARG A 256 -12.71 -4.49 10.71
C ARG A 256 -14.07 -3.96 11.12
N GLY A 257 -14.32 -2.70 10.80
CA GLY A 257 -15.63 -2.08 11.01
C GLY A 257 -16.05 -1.34 9.75
N TYR A 258 -17.22 -1.63 9.24
CA TYR A 258 -17.79 -1.05 8.01
C TYR A 258 -18.89 -0.09 8.39
N ASP A 259 -18.88 1.15 7.86
CA ASP A 259 -20.04 2.02 7.94
C ASP A 259 -21.19 1.42 7.11
N GLU A 260 -22.39 2.00 7.23
CA GLU A 260 -23.57 1.48 6.57
C GLU A 260 -23.40 1.38 5.04
N THR A 261 -22.77 2.38 4.41
CA THR A 261 -22.55 2.38 2.96
C THR A 261 -21.62 1.26 2.53
N ASP A 262 -20.49 1.11 3.24
CA ASP A 262 -19.51 0.05 2.92
C ASP A 262 -20.04 -1.34 3.27
N ALA A 263 -20.82 -1.45 4.36
CA ALA A 263 -21.50 -2.70 4.74
C ALA A 263 -22.50 -3.16 3.68
N GLN A 264 -23.30 -2.26 3.12
CA GLN A 264 -24.22 -2.57 2.01
C GLN A 264 -23.48 -3.03 0.77
N LEU A 265 -22.38 -2.36 0.40
CA LEU A 265 -21.53 -2.73 -0.74
C LEU A 265 -20.88 -4.10 -0.54
N GLY A 266 -20.32 -4.35 0.65
CA GLY A 266 -19.57 -5.57 0.93
C GLY A 266 -20.44 -6.80 1.24
N PHE A 267 -21.64 -6.61 1.79
CA PHE A 267 -22.49 -7.70 2.29
C PHE A 267 -23.90 -7.70 1.69
N GLY A 268 -24.15 -6.92 0.65
CA GLY A 268 -25.43 -6.91 -0.06
C GLY A 268 -25.86 -8.30 -0.58
N ALA A 269 -24.89 -9.12 -1.00
CA ALA A 269 -25.12 -10.52 -1.38
C ALA A 269 -25.67 -11.40 -0.24
N LEU A 270 -25.49 -10.99 1.02
CA LEU A 270 -26.05 -11.62 2.21
C LEU A 270 -27.37 -10.97 2.66
N ASN A 271 -27.97 -10.12 1.83
CA ASN A 271 -29.16 -9.29 2.13
C ASN A 271 -28.94 -8.30 3.29
N HIS A 272 -27.73 -7.81 3.47
CA HIS A 272 -27.45 -6.72 4.42
C HIS A 272 -27.91 -5.39 3.83
N THR A 273 -28.89 -4.75 4.46
CA THR A 273 -29.54 -3.55 3.91
C THR A 273 -29.40 -2.31 4.80
N THR A 274 -29.09 -2.47 6.07
CA THR A 274 -29.01 -1.34 7.04
C THR A 274 -27.98 -1.60 8.11
N GLY A 275 -27.41 -0.50 8.63
CA GLY A 275 -26.50 -0.52 9.76
C GLY A 275 -25.05 -0.86 9.40
N CYS A 276 -24.19 -0.66 10.38
CA CYS A 276 -22.75 -0.92 10.31
C CYS A 276 -22.44 -2.39 10.63
N VAL A 277 -21.29 -2.90 10.15
CA VAL A 277 -20.87 -4.28 10.40
C VAL A 277 -19.47 -4.32 11.00
N ALA A 278 -19.29 -5.02 12.11
CA ALA A 278 -17.99 -5.41 12.63
C ALA A 278 -17.64 -6.85 12.27
N LEU A 279 -16.40 -7.10 11.90
CA LEU A 279 -15.82 -8.43 11.70
C LEU A 279 -14.62 -8.63 12.61
N ALA A 280 -14.54 -9.82 13.23
CA ALA A 280 -13.36 -10.30 13.92
C ALA A 280 -13.00 -11.70 13.43
N GLY A 281 -11.77 -11.88 12.93
CA GLY A 281 -11.24 -13.14 12.42
C GLY A 281 -10.12 -13.66 13.32
N PHE A 282 -10.24 -14.91 13.74
CA PHE A 282 -9.31 -15.60 14.61
C PHE A 282 -8.68 -16.76 13.84
N PRO A 283 -7.34 -16.76 13.61
CA PRO A 283 -6.68 -17.91 13.04
C PRO A 283 -6.65 -19.05 14.05
N ASP A 284 -6.78 -20.29 13.59
CA ASP A 284 -6.52 -21.46 14.42
C ASP A 284 -5.07 -21.43 14.95
N GLY A 285 -4.86 -21.90 16.14
CA GLY A 285 -3.49 -21.98 16.64
C GLY A 285 -3.32 -21.95 18.15
N PRO A 286 -2.94 -20.83 18.78
CA PRO A 286 -2.37 -20.89 20.13
C PRO A 286 -3.39 -21.30 21.19
N PRO A 287 -2.95 -22.02 22.24
CA PRO A 287 -3.79 -22.37 23.39
C PRO A 287 -4.46 -21.11 24.00
N GLY A 288 -5.70 -21.24 24.43
CA GLY A 288 -6.46 -20.14 25.03
C GLY A 288 -7.17 -19.22 24.03
N LEU A 289 -7.16 -19.55 22.74
CA LEU A 289 -7.86 -18.78 21.72
C LEU A 289 -9.38 -18.74 21.99
N ASP A 290 -9.98 -19.86 22.42
CA ASP A 290 -11.42 -19.94 22.73
C ASP A 290 -11.83 -18.95 23.81
N ALA A 291 -11.06 -18.83 24.91
CA ALA A 291 -11.33 -17.89 25.98
C ALA A 291 -11.23 -16.43 25.50
N ARG A 292 -10.23 -16.14 24.66
CA ARG A 292 -10.06 -14.81 24.06
C ARG A 292 -11.17 -14.47 23.07
N LYS A 293 -11.58 -15.43 22.24
CA LYS A 293 -12.74 -15.30 21.33
C LYS A 293 -14.04 -15.08 22.12
N GLN A 294 -14.24 -15.79 23.24
CA GLN A 294 -15.38 -15.58 24.15
C GLN A 294 -15.39 -14.15 24.72
N ALA A 295 -14.22 -13.62 25.13
CA ALA A 295 -14.10 -12.24 25.59
C ALA A 295 -14.46 -11.24 24.47
N ALA A 296 -13.97 -11.43 23.27
CA ALA A 296 -14.36 -10.62 22.11
C ALA A 296 -15.87 -10.69 21.84
N THR A 297 -16.45 -11.89 21.89
CA THR A 297 -17.88 -12.10 21.71
C THR A 297 -18.70 -11.36 22.77
N ALA A 298 -18.31 -11.41 24.02
CA ALA A 298 -18.99 -10.71 25.10
C ALA A 298 -18.98 -9.18 24.89
N ILE A 299 -17.83 -8.62 24.49
CA ILE A 299 -17.69 -7.18 24.20
C ILE A 299 -18.58 -6.79 23.02
N LEU A 300 -18.52 -7.52 21.90
CA LEU A 300 -19.30 -7.23 20.69
C LEU A 300 -20.82 -7.35 20.96
N ARG A 301 -21.23 -8.36 21.72
CA ARG A 301 -22.66 -8.61 22.05
C ARG A 301 -23.25 -7.56 23.00
N ALA A 302 -22.42 -6.86 23.78
CA ALA A 302 -22.90 -5.83 24.68
C ALA A 302 -23.56 -4.64 23.97
N THR A 303 -23.16 -4.35 22.74
CA THR A 303 -23.61 -3.17 21.98
C THR A 303 -24.08 -3.50 20.55
N GLY A 304 -23.80 -4.70 20.04
CA GLY A 304 -24.12 -5.14 18.70
C GLY A 304 -25.05 -6.37 18.65
N THR A 305 -25.63 -6.61 17.50
CA THR A 305 -26.46 -7.77 17.19
C THR A 305 -25.67 -8.78 16.39
N GLU A 306 -25.63 -10.03 16.79
CA GLU A 306 -24.90 -11.10 16.13
C GLU A 306 -25.46 -11.39 14.73
N LEU A 307 -24.59 -11.41 13.71
CA LEU A 307 -24.94 -11.69 12.30
C LEU A 307 -24.51 -13.08 11.84
N GLY A 308 -23.65 -13.75 12.62
CA GLY A 308 -23.12 -15.08 12.35
C GLY A 308 -21.86 -15.11 11.48
N ALA A 309 -21.15 -16.24 11.55
CA ALA A 309 -19.82 -16.42 10.93
C ALA A 309 -19.82 -16.25 9.40
N ARG A 310 -20.95 -16.48 8.73
CA ARG A 310 -21.11 -16.36 7.27
C ARG A 310 -20.64 -15.01 6.71
N TYR A 311 -20.72 -13.92 7.47
CA TYR A 311 -20.24 -12.60 7.05
C TYR A 311 -18.72 -12.56 6.94
N GLY A 312 -18.01 -13.12 7.93
CA GLY A 312 -16.56 -13.21 7.91
C GLY A 312 -16.05 -14.17 6.83
N GLU A 313 -16.72 -15.31 6.66
CA GLU A 313 -16.43 -16.30 5.61
C GLU A 313 -16.60 -15.68 4.21
N HIS A 314 -17.71 -15.00 3.97
CA HIS A 314 -17.97 -14.26 2.74
C HIS A 314 -16.88 -13.22 2.49
N TRP A 315 -16.58 -12.39 3.48
CA TRP A 315 -15.53 -11.38 3.37
C TRP A 315 -14.18 -12.03 3.03
N TRP A 316 -13.81 -13.12 3.69
CA TRP A 316 -12.52 -13.79 3.45
C TRP A 316 -12.39 -14.31 2.03
N GLN A 317 -13.46 -14.84 1.47
CA GLN A 317 -13.51 -15.33 0.09
C GLN A 317 -13.41 -14.20 -0.94
N HIS A 318 -14.05 -13.05 -0.68
CA HIS A 318 -14.20 -11.95 -1.63
C HIS A 318 -13.28 -10.74 -1.36
N ARG A 319 -12.45 -10.79 -0.31
CA ARG A 319 -11.66 -9.65 0.17
C ARG A 319 -10.73 -9.00 -0.86
N ASN A 320 -10.40 -9.69 -1.94
CA ASN A 320 -9.53 -9.21 -3.01
C ASN A 320 -10.29 -8.82 -4.29
N ASP A 321 -11.61 -9.01 -4.35
CA ASP A 321 -12.41 -8.78 -5.57
C ASP A 321 -12.45 -7.31 -5.98
N ALA A 322 -12.31 -6.39 -5.03
CA ALA A 322 -12.27 -4.95 -5.30
C ALA A 322 -11.16 -4.56 -6.29
N VAL A 323 -10.03 -5.30 -6.34
CA VAL A 323 -8.97 -5.05 -7.32
C VAL A 323 -9.48 -5.26 -8.76
N ARG A 324 -10.25 -6.31 -8.99
CA ARG A 324 -10.86 -6.59 -10.30
C ARG A 324 -11.93 -5.56 -10.64
N THR A 325 -12.82 -5.27 -9.69
CA THR A 325 -13.88 -4.26 -9.86
C THR A 325 -13.27 -2.88 -10.19
N TYR A 326 -12.22 -2.48 -9.48
CA TYR A 326 -11.49 -1.26 -9.75
C TYR A 326 -10.93 -1.22 -11.19
N ALA A 327 -10.29 -2.31 -11.63
CA ALA A 327 -9.75 -2.41 -12.99
C ALA A 327 -10.85 -2.35 -14.06
N GLN A 328 -12.04 -2.90 -13.81
CA GLN A 328 -13.19 -2.81 -14.73
C GLN A 328 -13.77 -1.39 -14.81
N ILE A 329 -13.78 -0.65 -13.70
CA ILE A 329 -14.32 0.72 -13.67
C ILE A 329 -13.31 1.71 -14.28
N MET A 330 -12.06 1.66 -13.84
CA MET A 330 -11.02 2.64 -14.21
C MET A 330 -10.22 2.26 -15.46
N GLY A 331 -10.32 1.01 -15.91
CA GLY A 331 -9.64 0.50 -17.09
C GLY A 331 -10.42 0.74 -18.40
N PRO A 332 -9.97 0.11 -19.49
CA PRO A 332 -10.59 0.30 -20.83
C PRO A 332 -12.06 -0.08 -20.92
N GLU A 333 -12.53 -0.98 -20.05
CA GLU A 333 -13.93 -1.41 -20.02
C GLU A 333 -14.88 -0.27 -19.59
N ARG A 334 -14.42 0.64 -18.73
CA ARG A 334 -15.20 1.77 -18.22
C ARG A 334 -16.59 1.35 -17.77
N ALA A 335 -16.68 0.34 -16.89
CA ALA A 335 -17.93 -0.33 -16.53
C ALA A 335 -19.06 0.62 -16.08
N PHE A 336 -18.75 1.82 -15.59
CA PHE A 336 -19.72 2.86 -15.23
C PHE A 336 -19.80 4.02 -16.24
N GLY A 337 -19.14 3.90 -17.38
CA GLY A 337 -19.12 4.91 -18.43
C GLY A 337 -18.12 6.06 -18.22
N PRO A 338 -18.11 7.05 -19.16
CA PRO A 338 -17.31 8.26 -19.05
C PRO A 338 -17.73 9.14 -17.87
N GLY A 339 -16.82 10.02 -17.41
CA GLY A 339 -17.08 10.94 -16.33
C GLY A 339 -17.10 10.29 -14.94
N VAL A 340 -16.61 9.03 -14.80
CA VAL A 340 -16.61 8.31 -13.52
C VAL A 340 -15.18 8.06 -13.05
N ILE A 341 -14.92 8.36 -11.76
CA ILE A 341 -13.69 8.00 -11.05
C ILE A 341 -14.07 7.31 -9.74
N VAL A 342 -13.48 6.15 -9.51
CA VAL A 342 -13.46 5.50 -8.18
C VAL A 342 -12.06 5.62 -7.64
N ASP A 343 -11.93 6.05 -6.39
CA ASP A 343 -10.65 6.07 -5.69
C ASP A 343 -10.81 5.78 -4.20
N THR A 344 -9.68 5.60 -3.55
CA THR A 344 -9.62 5.27 -2.12
C THR A 344 -8.64 6.18 -1.40
N MET A 345 -9.04 6.67 -0.23
CA MET A 345 -8.22 7.46 0.67
C MET A 345 -8.10 6.74 2.00
N GLU A 346 -6.89 6.35 2.35
CA GLU A 346 -6.60 5.73 3.64
C GLU A 346 -5.82 6.70 4.53
N VAL A 347 -6.34 6.87 5.72
CA VAL A 347 -5.78 7.74 6.76
C VAL A 347 -5.70 6.97 8.07
N ALA A 348 -5.01 7.50 9.06
CA ALA A 348 -5.04 6.92 10.40
C ALA A 348 -4.98 8.00 11.47
N GLY A 349 -5.46 7.66 12.67
CA GLY A 349 -5.39 8.53 13.82
C GLY A 349 -5.54 7.80 15.13
N LEU A 350 -5.25 8.51 16.22
CA LEU A 350 -5.51 8.02 17.57
C LEU A 350 -7.00 7.81 17.77
N TRP A 351 -7.40 6.88 18.63
CA TRP A 351 -8.80 6.60 18.93
C TRP A 351 -9.61 7.84 19.32
N SER A 352 -8.99 8.79 20.01
CA SER A 352 -9.63 10.08 20.34
C SER A 352 -10.00 10.93 19.12
N ASN A 353 -9.30 10.73 18.01
CA ASN A 353 -9.50 11.49 16.78
C ASN A 353 -10.36 10.75 15.75
N VAL A 354 -10.53 9.42 15.88
CA VAL A 354 -11.25 8.58 14.91
C VAL A 354 -12.66 9.11 14.59
N PRO A 355 -13.52 9.50 15.55
CA PRO A 355 -14.84 10.03 15.23
C PRO A 355 -14.76 11.31 14.39
N ARG A 356 -13.91 12.26 14.80
CA ARG A 356 -13.73 13.52 14.08
C ARG A 356 -13.13 13.30 12.69
N LEU A 357 -12.18 12.38 12.53
CA LEU A 357 -11.62 12.03 11.23
C LEU A 357 -12.68 11.45 10.30
N TYR A 358 -13.52 10.53 10.82
CA TYR A 358 -14.61 9.97 10.05
C TYR A 358 -15.57 11.05 9.54
N ASP A 359 -16.10 11.88 10.43
CA ASP A 359 -17.09 12.90 10.09
C ASP A 359 -16.52 13.96 9.15
N SER A 360 -15.32 14.49 9.45
CA SER A 360 -14.71 15.57 8.69
C SER A 360 -14.35 15.13 7.26
N ILE A 361 -13.70 13.96 7.12
CA ILE A 361 -13.27 13.46 5.81
C ILE A 361 -14.48 13.03 4.98
N ARG A 362 -15.43 12.31 5.58
CA ARG A 362 -16.66 11.89 4.91
C ARG A 362 -17.46 13.10 4.38
N THR A 363 -17.58 14.14 5.18
CA THR A 363 -18.25 15.40 4.78
C THR A 363 -17.50 16.08 3.64
N ALA A 364 -16.15 16.17 3.73
CA ALA A 364 -15.33 16.77 2.70
C ALA A 364 -15.41 16.02 1.37
N LEU A 365 -15.38 14.68 1.40
CA LEU A 365 -15.53 13.85 0.20
C LEU A 365 -16.95 13.94 -0.38
N ALA A 366 -18.00 13.91 0.46
CA ALA A 366 -19.39 13.96 0.04
C ALA A 366 -19.77 15.28 -0.67
N ALA A 367 -19.02 16.36 -0.44
CA ALA A 367 -19.21 17.62 -1.17
C ALA A 367 -18.87 17.49 -2.67
N HIS A 368 -18.11 16.49 -3.07
CA HIS A 368 -17.61 16.31 -4.44
C HIS A 368 -17.93 14.92 -5.04
N ALA A 369 -18.21 13.94 -4.18
CA ALA A 369 -18.46 12.55 -4.58
C ALA A 369 -19.95 12.20 -4.49
N GLN A 370 -20.39 11.33 -5.40
CA GLN A 370 -21.76 10.77 -5.44
C GLN A 370 -21.99 9.77 -4.30
N ALA A 371 -20.97 9.03 -3.91
CA ALA A 371 -21.02 8.08 -2.82
C ALA A 371 -19.69 8.07 -2.05
N VAL A 372 -19.77 7.88 -0.74
CA VAL A 372 -18.62 7.73 0.15
C VAL A 372 -18.94 6.59 1.11
N ALA A 373 -18.07 5.60 1.13
CA ALA A 373 -18.07 4.45 2.04
C ALA A 373 -16.81 4.50 2.91
N CYS A 374 -16.88 3.98 4.13
CA CYS A 374 -15.73 3.95 5.01
C CYS A 374 -15.67 2.65 5.83
N HIS A 375 -14.46 2.10 5.97
CA HIS A 375 -14.24 1.07 6.95
C HIS A 375 -13.01 1.35 7.83
N LEU A 376 -13.09 0.90 9.08
CA LEU A 376 -11.93 0.75 9.96
C LEU A 376 -11.20 -0.53 9.59
N SER A 377 -9.88 -0.44 9.46
CA SER A 377 -8.98 -1.57 9.25
C SER A 377 -7.66 -1.31 9.96
N HIS A 378 -6.80 -2.33 10.08
CA HIS A 378 -5.50 -2.16 10.71
C HIS A 378 -5.62 -1.49 12.09
N LEU A 379 -6.35 -2.15 13.00
CA LEU A 379 -6.58 -1.62 14.33
C LEU A 379 -5.38 -1.82 15.24
N TYR A 380 -5.05 -0.78 15.99
CA TYR A 380 -3.96 -0.73 16.95
C TYR A 380 -4.50 -0.45 18.36
N PRO A 381 -3.78 -0.75 19.44
CA PRO A 381 -4.17 -0.34 20.79
C PRO A 381 -4.39 1.17 20.93
N SER A 382 -3.63 1.98 20.18
CA SER A 382 -3.66 3.46 20.23
C SER A 382 -4.58 4.12 19.22
N GLY A 383 -4.96 3.44 18.12
CA GLY A 383 -5.72 4.06 17.04
C GLY A 383 -6.15 3.08 15.96
N SER A 384 -6.64 3.61 14.86
CA SER A 384 -7.07 2.82 13.70
C SER A 384 -6.81 3.56 12.39
N SER A 385 -6.69 2.79 11.33
CA SER A 385 -6.84 3.33 9.97
C SER A 385 -8.33 3.44 9.60
N LEU A 386 -8.65 4.50 8.86
CA LEU A 386 -9.94 4.69 8.18
C LEU A 386 -9.69 4.65 6.68
N TYR A 387 -10.44 3.81 6.00
CA TYR A 387 -10.29 3.59 4.57
C TYR A 387 -11.58 4.05 3.87
N PHE A 388 -11.50 5.20 3.21
CA PHE A 388 -12.61 5.76 2.47
C PHE A 388 -12.56 5.29 1.02
N THR A 389 -13.67 4.74 0.52
CA THR A 389 -13.89 4.51 -0.91
C THR A 389 -14.89 5.54 -1.39
N PHE A 390 -14.61 6.24 -2.48
CA PHE A 390 -15.51 7.26 -3.00
C PHE A 390 -15.65 7.20 -4.51
N LEU A 391 -16.86 7.52 -4.96
CA LEU A 391 -17.25 7.55 -6.36
C LEU A 391 -17.51 9.00 -6.78
N ILE A 392 -16.76 9.48 -7.75
CA ILE A 392 -16.98 10.79 -8.37
C ILE A 392 -17.67 10.60 -9.71
N THR A 393 -18.66 11.43 -9.97
CA THR A 393 -19.32 11.52 -11.26
C THR A 393 -19.25 12.97 -11.75
N GLY A 394 -18.83 13.16 -13.00
CA GLY A 394 -18.81 14.43 -13.71
C GLY A 394 -19.68 14.36 -14.96
N THR A 395 -19.90 15.51 -15.58
CA THR A 395 -20.58 15.60 -16.88
C THR A 395 -19.75 14.95 -17.99
N ASP A 396 -18.45 14.94 -17.81
CA ASP A 396 -17.44 14.30 -18.65
C ASP A 396 -16.18 13.98 -17.83
N ASP A 397 -15.14 13.44 -18.45
CA ASP A 397 -13.88 13.08 -17.80
C ASP A 397 -13.09 14.29 -17.28
N GLN A 398 -13.25 15.47 -17.87
CA GLN A 398 -12.55 16.69 -17.42
C GLN A 398 -13.21 17.24 -16.15
N ASP A 399 -14.55 17.29 -16.11
CA ASP A 399 -15.29 17.67 -14.91
C ASP A 399 -15.04 16.67 -13.77
N ALA A 400 -15.04 15.36 -14.07
CA ALA A 400 -14.70 14.33 -13.09
C ALA A 400 -13.29 14.52 -12.52
N GLU A 401 -12.28 14.80 -13.35
CA GLU A 401 -10.91 15.10 -12.91
C GLU A 401 -10.87 16.35 -12.02
N ALA A 402 -11.57 17.42 -12.38
CA ALA A 402 -11.60 18.64 -11.58
C ALA A 402 -12.20 18.38 -10.19
N ARG A 403 -13.34 17.68 -10.13
CA ARG A 403 -13.98 17.26 -8.86
C ARG A 403 -13.10 16.36 -8.02
N TYR A 404 -12.42 15.39 -8.66
CA TYR A 404 -11.48 14.49 -8.01
C TYR A 404 -10.34 15.25 -7.31
N ARG A 405 -9.76 16.24 -7.99
CA ARG A 405 -8.69 17.07 -7.41
C ARG A 405 -9.18 17.89 -6.22
N GLN A 406 -10.40 18.42 -6.29
CA GLN A 406 -11.02 19.14 -5.18
C GLN A 406 -11.32 18.21 -4.01
N ALA A 407 -11.89 17.03 -4.28
CA ALA A 407 -12.18 16.02 -3.26
C ALA A 407 -10.90 15.64 -2.47
N TRP A 408 -9.80 15.33 -3.18
CA TRP A 408 -8.53 15.03 -2.52
C TRP A 408 -7.98 16.21 -1.71
N HIS A 409 -8.05 17.41 -2.26
CA HIS A 409 -7.54 18.61 -1.57
C HIS A 409 -8.31 18.87 -0.27
N THR A 410 -9.63 18.89 -0.34
CA THR A 410 -10.49 19.17 0.83
C THR A 410 -10.38 18.05 1.87
N ALA A 411 -10.40 16.78 1.45
CA ALA A 411 -10.30 15.65 2.35
C ALA A 411 -8.94 15.55 3.06
N ALA A 412 -7.83 15.77 2.34
CA ALA A 412 -6.50 15.78 2.94
C ALA A 412 -6.31 16.92 3.94
N SER A 413 -6.84 18.13 3.64
CA SER A 413 -6.83 19.26 4.57
C SER A 413 -7.66 18.95 5.81
N SER A 414 -8.85 18.41 5.65
CA SER A 414 -9.72 18.00 6.77
C SER A 414 -9.09 16.91 7.63
N CYS A 415 -8.36 15.97 7.01
CA CYS A 415 -7.61 14.94 7.73
C CYS A 415 -6.54 15.55 8.65
N ALA A 416 -5.73 16.46 8.14
CA ALA A 416 -4.68 17.13 8.90
C ALA A 416 -5.27 17.97 10.06
N GLU A 417 -6.32 18.73 9.81
CA GLU A 417 -7.02 19.53 10.84
C GLU A 417 -7.67 18.65 11.91
N ALA A 418 -8.11 17.45 11.55
CA ALA A 418 -8.65 16.48 12.49
C ALA A 418 -7.56 15.69 13.25
N GLY A 419 -6.27 15.92 12.97
CA GLY A 419 -5.14 15.30 13.65
C GLY A 419 -4.88 13.87 13.21
N GLY A 420 -5.15 13.56 11.94
CA GLY A 420 -4.82 12.30 11.29
C GLY A 420 -3.60 12.38 10.42
N THR A 421 -3.00 11.24 10.09
CA THR A 421 -2.01 11.12 9.02
C THR A 421 -2.69 10.94 7.67
N ILE A 422 -2.18 11.62 6.64
CA ILE A 422 -2.74 11.59 5.28
C ILE A 422 -2.53 10.27 4.55
N THR A 423 -1.73 9.37 5.10
CA THR A 423 -1.48 8.04 4.52
C THR A 423 -1.14 7.04 5.60
N HIS A 424 -1.71 5.84 5.46
CA HIS A 424 -1.42 4.72 6.36
C HIS A 424 -0.56 3.64 5.67
N HIS A 425 -0.90 3.26 4.40
CA HIS A 425 -0.24 2.13 3.73
C HIS A 425 -0.20 2.18 2.20
N HIS A 426 -0.75 3.22 1.55
CA HIS A 426 -0.66 3.37 0.08
C HIS A 426 0.59 4.11 -0.38
N GLY A 427 1.32 4.71 0.56
CA GLY A 427 2.41 5.63 0.26
C GLY A 427 1.91 7.04 -0.06
N VAL A 428 2.85 7.93 -0.29
CA VAL A 428 2.62 9.35 -0.61
C VAL A 428 2.50 9.56 -2.11
N GLY A 429 3.37 8.95 -2.88
CA GLY A 429 3.45 9.11 -4.33
C GLY A 429 3.58 10.57 -4.76
N ARG A 430 3.00 10.88 -5.91
CA ARG A 430 2.82 12.25 -6.42
C ARG A 430 1.50 12.85 -5.94
N LEU A 431 0.50 12.02 -5.66
CA LEU A 431 -0.84 12.44 -5.25
C LEU A 431 -0.83 13.18 -3.91
N LYS A 432 -0.18 12.62 -2.91
CA LYS A 432 -0.15 13.15 -1.54
C LYS A 432 1.07 14.03 -1.26
N ALA A 433 2.07 14.08 -2.16
CA ALA A 433 3.26 14.91 -2.01
C ALA A 433 2.99 16.39 -1.67
N PRO A 434 1.95 17.06 -2.23
CA PRO A 434 1.62 18.44 -1.87
C PRO A 434 1.27 18.64 -0.39
N PHE A 435 0.86 17.61 0.32
CA PHE A 435 0.43 17.67 1.73
C PHE A 435 1.52 17.21 2.71
N LEU A 436 2.69 16.79 2.22
CA LEU A 436 3.74 16.19 3.04
C LEU A 436 4.35 17.18 4.03
N GLU A 437 4.40 18.47 3.70
CA GLU A 437 4.86 19.52 4.62
C GLU A 437 3.86 19.71 5.79
N THR A 438 2.56 19.64 5.51
CA THR A 438 1.52 19.68 6.56
C THR A 438 1.62 18.45 7.46
N GLU A 439 1.91 17.28 6.91
CA GLU A 439 2.09 16.02 7.65
C GLU A 439 3.30 16.06 8.58
N LEU A 440 4.43 16.49 8.09
CA LEU A 440 5.72 16.42 8.80
C LEU A 440 6.05 17.70 9.59
N GLY A 441 5.36 18.80 9.31
CA GLY A 441 5.77 20.14 9.69
C GLY A 441 7.03 20.61 8.93
N GLU A 442 7.29 21.91 8.94
CA GLU A 442 8.41 22.52 8.21
C GLU A 442 9.76 21.87 8.55
N THR A 443 10.06 21.70 9.84
CA THR A 443 11.32 21.09 10.28
C THR A 443 11.43 19.64 9.85
N GLY A 444 10.37 18.85 9.94
CA GLY A 444 10.35 17.45 9.50
C GLY A 444 10.58 17.33 8.00
N ALA A 445 9.92 18.18 7.19
CA ALA A 445 10.13 18.25 5.75
C ALA A 445 11.56 18.62 5.38
N HIS A 446 12.19 19.57 6.11
CA HIS A 446 13.60 19.90 5.95
C HIS A 446 14.53 18.75 6.31
N VAL A 447 14.27 18.03 7.40
CA VAL A 447 15.06 16.84 7.79
C VAL A 447 14.98 15.76 6.70
N LEU A 448 13.80 15.43 6.23
CA LEU A 448 13.61 14.45 5.15
C LEU A 448 14.37 14.86 3.88
N THR A 449 14.28 16.12 3.50
CA THR A 449 15.00 16.68 2.34
C THR A 449 16.51 16.57 2.49
N ARG A 450 17.06 16.85 3.68
CA ARG A 450 18.51 16.71 3.95
C ARG A 450 18.97 15.26 3.89
N ILE A 451 18.21 14.32 4.44
CA ILE A 451 18.51 12.89 4.37
C ILE A 451 18.56 12.45 2.90
N ARG A 452 17.53 12.79 2.13
CA ARG A 452 17.48 12.46 0.69
C ARG A 452 18.68 13.07 -0.06
N LYS A 453 18.97 14.34 0.16
CA LYS A 453 20.10 15.02 -0.50
C LYS A 453 21.46 14.43 -0.12
N ALA A 454 21.60 13.90 1.09
CA ALA A 454 22.83 13.24 1.53
C ALA A 454 23.03 11.89 0.81
N LEU A 455 21.96 11.13 0.56
CA LEU A 455 22.00 9.84 -0.15
C LEU A 455 21.98 10.03 -1.68
N ASP A 456 21.24 11.00 -2.18
CA ASP A 456 21.04 11.30 -3.60
C ASP A 456 21.33 12.78 -3.89
N PRO A 457 22.60 13.18 -3.90
CA PRO A 457 22.97 14.58 -4.18
C PRO A 457 22.60 15.03 -5.59
N GLY A 458 22.53 14.11 -6.54
CA GLY A 458 22.11 14.35 -7.93
C GLY A 458 20.61 14.48 -8.13
N GLY A 459 19.79 14.03 -7.15
CA GLY A 459 18.33 14.07 -7.24
C GLY A 459 17.76 13.14 -8.30
N ILE A 460 18.47 12.05 -8.61
CA ILE A 460 18.10 11.12 -9.68
C ILE A 460 16.97 10.14 -9.27
N MET A 461 16.79 9.90 -7.97
CA MET A 461 15.89 8.85 -7.49
C MET A 461 14.45 9.31 -7.41
N ASN A 462 13.60 8.69 -8.21
CA ASN A 462 12.15 8.84 -8.27
C ASN A 462 11.66 10.30 -8.11
N PRO A 463 12.05 11.22 -9.00
CA PRO A 463 11.79 12.64 -8.85
C PRO A 463 10.27 12.93 -8.86
N GLY A 464 9.84 13.82 -7.97
CA GLY A 464 8.43 14.21 -7.81
C GLY A 464 7.66 13.38 -6.78
N VAL A 465 8.18 12.23 -6.35
CA VAL A 465 7.59 11.40 -5.29
C VAL A 465 8.08 11.89 -3.93
N GLN A 466 7.17 11.96 -2.95
CA GLN A 466 7.47 12.41 -1.57
C GLN A 466 8.26 13.74 -1.51
N ARG A 467 8.05 14.63 -2.44
CA ARG A 467 8.77 15.92 -2.48
C ARG A 467 7.92 17.01 -1.80
N PRO A 468 8.25 17.43 -0.57
CA PRO A 468 7.57 18.54 0.09
C PRO A 468 7.70 19.82 -0.76
N ARG A 469 6.62 20.63 -0.78
CA ARG A 469 6.72 22.00 -1.31
C ARG A 469 7.30 22.87 -0.22
N ILE A 470 8.64 22.98 -0.17
CA ILE A 470 9.28 23.93 0.73
C ILE A 470 9.10 25.32 0.12
N LYS A 471 8.40 26.22 0.83
CA LYS A 471 8.38 27.64 0.47
C LYS A 471 9.82 28.17 0.56
N GLN A 472 10.32 28.68 -0.57
CA GLN A 472 11.63 29.35 -0.62
C GLN A 472 11.58 30.68 0.11
#